data_befc5506df3ac1fb40bcc452f0c6509e
#
_entry.id   befc5506df3ac1fb40bcc452f0c6509e
#
_cell.length_a   1.000
_cell.length_b   1.000
_cell.length_c   1.000
_cell.angle_alpha   90.00
_cell.angle_beta   90.00
_cell.angle_gamma   90.00
#
_symmetry.space_group_name_H-M   'P 1'
#
loop_
_entity.id
_entity.type
_entity.pdbx_description
1 polymer ?
#
loop_
_entity_poly.entity_id
_entity_poly.type
_entity_poly.pdbx_seq_one_letter_code
_entity_poly.pdbx_strand_id
1 'polypeptide(L)'
;MKRRKEQARKKRTIGWEMVQTVKVAKIVAALIMRMPDFAKCGGLMPVIVQEKETGRVLMLAYTRVQEFWESFYTHEAVFWSRSRKKRWKKGEEKSGNILKVIEIYLDCDGDTLLYIVEQTNPDAGACHTGAPTCFSPIITGVFEQKGNTALNIIPL
;
A
#
# COMPACT_ATOMS: atom_id res chain seq x y z
N MET A 1 55.74 18.65 -1.31
CA MET A 1 54.46 18.85 -2.03
C MET A 1 53.58 17.60 -2.12
N LYS A 2 54.11 16.40 -2.40
CA LYS A 2 53.32 15.12 -2.51
C LYS A 2 52.54 14.76 -1.24
N ARG A 3 53.14 14.81 -0.02
CA ARG A 3 52.48 14.47 1.25
C ARG A 3 51.25 15.32 1.57
N ARG A 4 51.23 16.62 1.27
CA ARG A 4 50.09 17.50 1.49
C ARG A 4 48.88 17.15 0.59
N LYS A 5 49.11 16.76 -0.67
CA LYS A 5 48.06 16.34 -1.62
C LYS A 5 47.46 15.01 -1.20
N GLU A 6 48.23 14.10 -0.67
CA GLU A 6 47.79 12.79 -0.19
C GLU A 6 46.93 12.89 1.07
N GLN A 7 47.31 13.75 2.05
CA GLN A 7 46.49 14.03 3.23
C GLN A 7 45.14 14.72 2.87
N ALA A 8 45.15 15.65 1.91
CA ALA A 8 43.92 16.30 1.46
C ALA A 8 42.99 15.32 0.75
N ARG A 9 43.52 14.38 -0.03
CA ARG A 9 42.77 13.31 -0.69
C ARG A 9 42.15 12.35 0.35
N LYS A 10 42.92 11.93 1.37
CA LYS A 10 42.46 11.05 2.45
C LYS A 10 41.32 11.71 3.28
N LYS A 11 41.44 13.02 3.60
CA LYS A 11 40.38 13.79 4.29
C LYS A 11 39.09 13.91 3.45
N ARG A 12 39.18 14.06 2.13
CA ARG A 12 38.02 14.11 1.23
C ARG A 12 37.29 12.76 1.15
N THR A 13 38.04 11.65 1.10
CA THR A 13 37.46 10.30 1.05
C THR A 13 36.71 9.97 2.35
N ILE A 14 37.34 10.24 3.51
CA ILE A 14 36.69 10.03 4.83
C ILE A 14 35.42 10.89 4.98
N GLY A 15 35.46 12.14 4.53
CA GLY A 15 34.28 13.01 4.57
C GLY A 15 33.15 12.50 3.70
N TRP A 16 33.45 11.96 2.51
CA TRP A 16 32.46 11.38 1.60
C TRP A 16 31.84 10.10 2.17
N GLU A 17 32.63 9.19 2.72
CA GLU A 17 32.16 7.96 3.35
C GLU A 17 31.27 8.25 4.56
N MET A 18 31.64 9.21 5.40
CA MET A 18 30.81 9.66 6.53
C MET A 18 29.45 10.24 6.05
N VAL A 19 29.46 11.06 5.00
CA VAL A 19 28.21 11.63 4.45
C VAL A 19 27.30 10.53 3.91
N GLN A 20 27.85 9.52 3.25
CA GLN A 20 27.08 8.38 2.75
C GLN A 20 26.52 7.54 3.90
N THR A 21 27.33 7.26 4.93
CA THR A 21 26.89 6.52 6.13
C THR A 21 25.76 7.25 6.85
N VAL A 22 25.87 8.57 7.02
CA VAL A 22 24.80 9.38 7.65
C VAL A 22 23.53 9.40 6.80
N LYS A 23 23.64 9.47 5.48
CA LYS A 23 22.47 9.39 4.58
C LYS A 23 21.78 8.04 4.70
N VAL A 24 22.53 6.94 4.63
CA VAL A 24 21.99 5.59 4.78
C VAL A 24 21.36 5.42 6.17
N ALA A 25 22.01 5.84 7.24
CA ALA A 25 21.45 5.77 8.58
C ALA A 25 20.14 6.57 8.72
N LYS A 26 20.05 7.76 8.10
CA LYS A 26 18.81 8.56 8.08
C LYS A 26 17.68 7.87 7.30
N ILE A 27 17.99 7.24 6.17
CA ILE A 27 17.02 6.49 5.38
C ILE A 27 16.53 5.27 6.18
N VAL A 28 17.46 4.51 6.78
CA VAL A 28 17.12 3.35 7.61
C VAL A 28 16.29 3.78 8.83
N ALA A 29 16.66 4.86 9.52
CA ALA A 29 15.90 5.39 10.64
C ALA A 29 14.50 5.86 10.20
N ALA A 30 14.37 6.53 9.05
CA ALA A 30 13.08 6.94 8.51
C ALA A 30 12.19 5.75 8.11
N LEU A 31 12.78 4.68 7.58
CA LEU A 31 12.09 3.42 7.28
C LEU A 31 11.64 2.72 8.57
N ILE A 32 12.49 2.66 9.59
CA ILE A 32 12.15 2.03 10.90
C ILE A 32 11.06 2.83 11.62
N MET A 33 11.08 4.15 11.55
CA MET A 33 10.08 5.02 12.19
C MET A 33 8.71 5.00 11.51
N ARG A 34 8.59 4.40 10.32
CA ARG A 34 7.33 4.29 9.56
C ARG A 34 6.96 2.85 9.22
N MET A 35 7.34 1.91 10.05
CA MET A 35 6.89 0.53 9.91
C MET A 35 5.46 0.37 10.40
N PRO A 36 4.65 -0.45 9.71
CA PRO A 36 3.29 -0.76 10.14
C PRO A 36 3.27 -1.40 11.53
N ASP A 37 2.42 -0.88 12.42
CA ASP A 37 2.23 -1.41 13.77
C ASP A 37 1.18 -2.53 13.77
N PHE A 38 1.60 -3.73 13.39
CA PHE A 38 0.73 -4.89 13.38
C PHE A 38 0.22 -5.27 14.77
N ALA A 39 0.95 -4.95 15.83
CA ALA A 39 0.54 -5.27 17.21
C ALA A 39 -0.71 -4.47 17.60
N LYS A 40 -0.77 -3.19 17.22
CA LYS A 40 -1.92 -2.31 17.43
C LYS A 40 -3.21 -2.86 16.79
N CYS A 41 -3.08 -3.57 15.65
CA CYS A 41 -4.19 -4.21 14.94
C CYS A 41 -4.43 -5.67 15.32
N GLY A 42 -3.87 -6.16 16.43
CA GLY A 42 -3.97 -7.57 16.79
C GLY A 42 -3.35 -8.53 15.75
N GLY A 43 -2.35 -8.08 15.03
CA GLY A 43 -1.64 -8.84 13.99
C GLY A 43 -2.31 -8.86 12.62
N LEU A 44 -3.46 -8.18 12.45
CA LEU A 44 -4.24 -8.20 11.22
C LEU A 44 -4.60 -6.77 10.77
N MET A 45 -3.79 -6.22 9.89
CA MET A 45 -3.86 -4.84 9.44
C MET A 45 -4.81 -4.68 8.25
N PRO A 46 -5.71 -3.68 8.25
CA PRO A 46 -6.52 -3.35 7.09
C PRO A 46 -5.66 -2.76 5.97
N VAL A 47 -6.06 -3.07 4.73
CA VAL A 47 -5.44 -2.58 3.51
C VAL A 47 -6.52 -2.04 2.59
N ILE A 48 -6.51 -0.75 2.33
CA ILE A 48 -7.29 -0.13 1.26
C ILE A 48 -6.51 -0.33 -0.04
N VAL A 49 -7.20 -0.76 -1.10
CA VAL A 49 -6.59 -0.96 -2.41
C VAL A 49 -7.20 0.02 -3.39
N GLN A 50 -6.37 0.87 -3.99
CA GLN A 50 -6.79 1.92 -4.91
C GLN A 50 -6.09 1.76 -6.26
N GLU A 51 -6.84 1.88 -7.33
CA GLU A 51 -6.32 1.88 -8.68
C GLU A 51 -5.56 3.18 -8.98
N LYS A 52 -4.36 3.07 -9.51
CA LYS A 52 -3.49 4.21 -9.80
C LYS A 52 -4.07 5.14 -10.86
N GLU A 53 -4.57 4.57 -11.94
CA GLU A 53 -5.01 5.35 -13.10
C GLU A 53 -6.28 6.15 -12.83
N THR A 54 -7.26 5.53 -12.18
CA THR A 54 -8.59 6.12 -11.98
C THR A 54 -8.78 6.74 -10.61
N GLY A 55 -7.91 6.41 -9.65
CA GLY A 55 -8.11 6.75 -8.24
C GLY A 55 -9.24 5.98 -7.56
N ARG A 56 -9.87 5.02 -8.26
CA ARG A 56 -10.98 4.24 -7.71
C ARG A 56 -10.51 3.32 -6.59
N VAL A 57 -11.21 3.31 -5.48
CA VAL A 57 -11.03 2.30 -4.44
C VAL A 57 -11.62 0.98 -4.92
N LEU A 58 -10.77 -0.03 -5.07
CA LEU A 58 -11.14 -1.33 -5.62
C LEU A 58 -11.71 -2.27 -4.55
N MET A 59 -11.07 -2.31 -3.39
CA MET A 59 -11.45 -3.22 -2.32
C MET A 59 -10.80 -2.81 -0.99
N LEU A 60 -11.30 -3.41 0.09
CA LEU A 60 -10.64 -3.47 1.39
C LEU A 60 -10.30 -4.93 1.68
N ALA A 61 -9.07 -5.17 2.10
CA ALA A 61 -8.58 -6.48 2.49
C ALA A 61 -7.82 -6.39 3.82
N TYR A 62 -7.22 -7.50 4.25
CA TYR A 62 -6.41 -7.56 5.46
C TYR A 62 -5.10 -8.26 5.17
N THR A 63 -4.05 -7.83 5.85
CA THR A 63 -2.73 -8.43 5.74
C THR A 63 -2.14 -8.70 7.12
N ARG A 64 -1.28 -9.71 7.23
CA ARG A 64 -0.38 -9.92 8.37
C ARG A 64 1.03 -9.55 7.97
N VAL A 65 1.96 -9.61 8.88
CA VAL A 65 3.38 -9.30 8.64
C VAL A 65 3.93 -10.07 7.45
N GLN A 66 3.60 -11.37 7.33
CA GLN A 66 4.13 -12.23 6.26
C GLN A 66 3.62 -11.80 4.87
N GLU A 67 2.31 -11.61 4.73
CA GLU A 67 1.68 -11.23 3.47
C GLU A 67 2.04 -9.79 3.07
N PHE A 68 2.25 -8.90 4.05
CA PHE A 68 2.78 -7.55 3.79
C PHE A 68 4.17 -7.61 3.16
N TRP A 69 5.09 -8.35 3.76
CA TRP A 69 6.43 -8.49 3.20
C TRP A 69 6.43 -9.21 1.85
N GLU A 70 5.57 -10.20 1.67
CA GLU A 70 5.40 -10.85 0.37
C GLU A 70 4.95 -9.83 -0.68
N SER A 71 3.94 -9.00 -0.39
CA SER A 71 3.48 -7.93 -1.30
C SER A 71 4.60 -6.94 -1.62
N PHE A 72 5.39 -6.56 -0.61
CA PHE A 72 6.50 -5.62 -0.76
C PHE A 72 7.60 -6.17 -1.69
N TYR A 73 7.99 -7.44 -1.55
CA TYR A 73 9.08 -8.02 -2.34
C TYR A 73 8.64 -8.49 -3.72
N THR A 74 7.40 -8.95 -3.86
CA THR A 74 6.90 -9.45 -5.15
C THR A 74 6.27 -8.38 -6.00
N HIS A 75 5.96 -7.22 -5.43
CA HIS A 75 5.15 -6.17 -6.06
C HIS A 75 3.77 -6.68 -6.52
N GLU A 76 3.20 -7.66 -5.83
CA GLU A 76 1.87 -8.22 -6.10
C GLU A 76 1.03 -8.20 -4.82
N ALA A 77 -0.25 -7.83 -4.92
CA ALA A 77 -1.10 -7.67 -3.76
C ALA A 77 -1.48 -9.03 -3.14
N VAL A 78 -0.86 -9.33 -2.00
CA VAL A 78 -1.07 -10.55 -1.21
C VAL A 78 -1.71 -10.20 0.12
N PHE A 79 -2.68 -10.98 0.52
CA PHE A 79 -3.54 -10.71 1.65
C PHE A 79 -3.76 -11.93 2.52
N TRP A 80 -4.32 -11.71 3.71
CA TRP A 80 -4.84 -12.73 4.59
C TRP A 80 -6.37 -12.79 4.55
N SER A 81 -6.93 -13.94 4.19
CA SER A 81 -8.37 -14.16 4.22
C SER A 81 -8.84 -14.49 5.64
N ARG A 82 -9.66 -13.63 6.23
CA ARG A 82 -10.22 -13.82 7.58
C ARG A 82 -11.15 -15.03 7.65
N SER A 83 -12.00 -15.21 6.63
CA SER A 83 -12.97 -16.32 6.58
C SER A 83 -12.32 -17.66 6.28
N ARG A 84 -11.37 -17.70 5.34
CA ARG A 84 -10.68 -18.93 4.93
C ARG A 84 -9.46 -19.25 5.79
N LYS A 85 -9.03 -18.28 6.65
CA LYS A 85 -7.84 -18.38 7.50
C LYS A 85 -6.60 -18.82 6.73
N LYS A 86 -6.39 -18.26 5.54
CA LYS A 86 -5.25 -18.54 4.68
C LYS A 86 -4.77 -17.31 3.90
N ARG A 87 -3.51 -17.37 3.50
CA ARG A 87 -2.93 -16.43 2.52
C ARG A 87 -3.66 -16.54 1.19
N TRP A 88 -3.85 -15.43 0.49
CA TRP A 88 -4.32 -15.41 -0.89
C TRP A 88 -3.75 -14.22 -1.66
N LYS A 89 -3.41 -14.42 -2.91
CA LYS A 89 -3.02 -13.37 -3.84
C LYS A 89 -4.19 -13.04 -4.76
N LYS A 90 -4.46 -11.75 -4.93
CA LYS A 90 -5.56 -11.31 -5.79
C LYS A 90 -5.31 -11.73 -7.23
N GLY A 91 -6.30 -12.41 -7.82
CA GLY A 91 -6.25 -12.88 -9.21
C GLY A 91 -5.61 -14.25 -9.43
N GLU A 92 -4.91 -14.82 -8.44
CA GLU A 92 -4.16 -16.07 -8.58
C GLU A 92 -5.05 -17.28 -8.92
N GLU A 93 -6.23 -17.40 -8.30
CA GLU A 93 -7.06 -18.61 -8.41
C GLU A 93 -8.00 -18.63 -9.64
N LYS A 94 -8.58 -17.50 -10.05
CA LYS A 94 -9.69 -17.51 -11.04
C LYS A 94 -9.61 -16.40 -12.09
N SER A 95 -9.46 -15.15 -11.71
CA SER A 95 -9.67 -14.03 -12.64
C SER A 95 -8.45 -13.72 -13.51
N GLY A 96 -7.27 -14.19 -13.14
CA GLY A 96 -6.01 -13.75 -13.76
C GLY A 96 -5.70 -12.27 -13.53
N ASN A 97 -6.58 -11.52 -12.85
CA ASN A 97 -6.41 -10.10 -12.58
C ASN A 97 -5.53 -9.89 -11.34
N ILE A 98 -4.22 -10.02 -11.53
CA ILE A 98 -3.23 -9.71 -10.48
C ILE A 98 -3.20 -8.20 -10.28
N LEU A 99 -3.17 -7.76 -9.03
CA LEU A 99 -2.98 -6.36 -8.67
C LEU A 99 -1.50 -6.11 -8.41
N LYS A 100 -0.85 -5.38 -9.31
CA LYS A 100 0.54 -4.95 -9.18
C LYS A 100 0.64 -3.78 -8.21
N VAL A 101 1.38 -3.95 -7.12
CA VAL A 101 1.59 -2.91 -6.12
C VAL A 101 2.66 -1.94 -6.61
N ILE A 102 2.28 -0.69 -6.83
CA ILE A 102 3.15 0.38 -7.30
C ILE A 102 3.67 1.20 -6.13
N GLU A 103 2.79 1.52 -5.17
CA GLU A 103 3.12 2.29 -3.99
C GLU A 103 2.40 1.71 -2.75
N ILE A 104 3.04 1.83 -1.60
CA ILE A 104 2.47 1.46 -0.31
C ILE A 104 2.56 2.68 0.60
N TYR A 105 1.42 3.11 1.11
CA TYR A 105 1.32 4.17 2.11
C TYR A 105 0.88 3.58 3.44
N LEU A 106 1.33 4.20 4.51
CA LEU A 106 0.93 3.94 5.88
C LEU A 106 0.22 5.18 6.40
N ASP A 107 -0.87 5.01 7.10
CA ASP A 107 -1.59 6.13 7.70
C ASP A 107 -0.82 6.80 8.85
N CYS A 108 -1.39 7.84 9.44
CA CYS A 108 -0.68 8.70 10.38
C CYS A 108 -0.34 8.03 11.72
N ASP A 109 -1.09 7.03 12.13
CA ASP A 109 -0.91 6.32 13.40
C ASP A 109 -0.47 4.86 13.25
N GLY A 110 -0.18 4.44 12.01
CA GLY A 110 0.56 3.22 11.71
C GLY A 110 -0.27 1.94 11.71
N ASP A 111 -1.60 2.03 11.59
CA ASP A 111 -2.49 0.88 11.72
C ASP A 111 -3.35 0.57 10.48
N THR A 112 -3.16 1.34 9.38
CA THR A 112 -3.86 1.12 8.11
C THR A 112 -2.91 1.31 6.93
N LEU A 113 -2.98 0.42 5.95
CA LEU A 113 -2.21 0.51 4.70
C LEU A 113 -3.10 0.95 3.54
N LEU A 114 -2.51 1.73 2.63
CA LEU A 114 -3.07 2.00 1.31
C LEU A 114 -2.10 1.47 0.25
N TYR A 115 -2.58 0.54 -0.58
CA TYR A 115 -1.87 0.05 -1.76
C TYR A 115 -2.38 0.77 -3.00
N ILE A 116 -1.49 1.47 -3.70
CA ILE A 116 -1.76 1.96 -5.05
C ILE A 116 -1.35 0.86 -6.03
N VAL A 117 -2.30 0.43 -6.86
CA VAL A 117 -2.11 -0.75 -7.71
C VAL A 117 -2.45 -0.49 -9.17
N GLU A 118 -1.86 -1.31 -10.05
CA GLU A 118 -2.26 -1.48 -11.45
C GLU A 118 -2.87 -2.88 -11.63
N GLN A 119 -3.94 -2.98 -12.41
CA GLN A 119 -4.62 -4.24 -12.72
C GLN A 119 -3.99 -4.88 -13.96
N THR A 120 -3.68 -6.19 -13.92
CA THR A 120 -3.14 -6.90 -15.10
C THR A 120 -4.23 -7.32 -16.08
N ASN A 121 -5.46 -7.44 -15.62
CA ASN A 121 -6.63 -7.79 -16.44
C ASN A 121 -7.87 -7.04 -15.91
N PRO A 122 -8.00 -5.71 -16.18
CA PRO A 122 -9.10 -4.91 -15.65
C PRO A 122 -10.49 -5.35 -16.12
N ASP A 123 -10.60 -5.97 -17.30
CA ASP A 123 -11.86 -6.47 -17.85
C ASP A 123 -12.47 -7.61 -17.01
N ALA A 124 -11.64 -8.35 -16.29
CA ALA A 124 -12.11 -9.36 -15.33
C ALA A 124 -12.69 -8.78 -14.04
N GLY A 125 -12.58 -7.47 -13.85
CA GLY A 125 -13.00 -6.76 -12.65
C GLY A 125 -12.12 -7.01 -11.42
N ALA A 126 -12.16 -6.09 -10.47
CA ALA A 126 -11.47 -6.23 -9.20
C ALA A 126 -12.27 -7.08 -8.20
N CYS A 127 -13.58 -7.15 -8.33
CA CYS A 127 -14.46 -7.94 -7.48
C CYS A 127 -14.55 -9.41 -7.96
N HIS A 128 -14.82 -10.34 -7.05
CA HIS A 128 -15.10 -11.75 -7.39
C HIS A 128 -16.39 -11.95 -8.19
N THR A 129 -17.27 -10.94 -8.22
CA THR A 129 -18.50 -10.90 -9.03
C THR A 129 -18.25 -10.43 -10.47
N GLY A 130 -17.02 -10.04 -10.82
CA GLY A 130 -16.68 -9.41 -12.09
C GLY A 130 -16.89 -7.88 -12.10
N ALA A 131 -17.36 -7.29 -11.01
CA ALA A 131 -17.53 -5.84 -10.93
C ALA A 131 -16.17 -5.12 -10.85
N PRO A 132 -16.05 -3.88 -11.37
CA PRO A 132 -14.80 -3.11 -11.34
C PRO A 132 -14.29 -2.78 -9.93
N THR A 133 -15.14 -2.81 -8.93
CA THR A 133 -14.83 -2.56 -7.51
C THR A 133 -15.73 -3.41 -6.62
N CYS A 134 -15.27 -3.64 -5.38
CA CYS A 134 -16.10 -4.30 -4.35
C CYS A 134 -17.16 -3.36 -3.72
N PHE A 135 -17.10 -2.08 -4.06
CA PHE A 135 -18.01 -1.08 -3.47
C PHE A 135 -19.13 -0.73 -4.45
N SER A 136 -20.37 -0.95 -4.01
CA SER A 136 -21.57 -0.52 -4.72
C SER A 136 -22.22 0.63 -3.96
N PRO A 137 -22.82 1.60 -4.65
CA PRO A 137 -23.53 2.67 -3.96
C PRO A 137 -24.76 2.11 -3.22
N ILE A 138 -24.84 2.37 -1.92
CA ILE A 138 -26.02 2.08 -1.11
C ILE A 138 -26.94 3.31 -1.08
N ILE A 139 -26.33 4.50 -1.05
CA ILE A 139 -27.03 5.77 -1.04
C ILE A 139 -26.43 6.62 -2.14
N THR A 140 -27.26 7.09 -3.06
CA THR A 140 -26.86 8.05 -4.10
C THR A 140 -27.58 9.37 -3.84
N GLY A 141 -26.84 10.43 -3.69
CA GLY A 141 -27.33 11.78 -3.50
C GLY A 141 -26.17 12.71 -3.16
N VAL A 142 -26.28 13.94 -3.61
CA VAL A 142 -25.40 15.00 -3.17
C VAL A 142 -25.99 15.56 -1.89
N PHE A 143 -25.27 15.49 -0.79
CA PHE A 143 -25.63 16.20 0.44
C PHE A 143 -25.34 17.69 0.21
N GLU A 144 -26.27 18.41 -0.42
CA GLU A 144 -26.19 19.86 -0.49
C GLU A 144 -26.43 20.49 0.89
N GLN A 145 -25.56 21.40 1.27
CA GLN A 145 -25.61 22.07 2.59
C GLN A 145 -26.81 23.01 2.80
N LYS A 146 -27.82 23.01 1.94
CA LYS A 146 -29.04 23.82 2.09
C LYS A 146 -30.29 23.00 1.79
N GLY A 147 -30.93 22.54 2.86
CA GLY A 147 -32.34 22.26 3.05
C GLY A 147 -33.15 21.80 1.84
N ASN A 148 -33.28 20.55 1.65
CA ASN A 148 -34.18 19.71 0.93
C ASN A 148 -33.49 18.69 0.04
N THR A 149 -32.92 17.66 0.65
CA THR A 149 -32.33 16.56 -0.12
C THR A 149 -33.23 15.34 0.03
N ALA A 150 -33.88 14.95 -1.07
CA ALA A 150 -34.48 13.64 -1.14
C ALA A 150 -33.38 12.58 -1.16
N LEU A 151 -33.32 11.75 -0.14
CA LEU A 151 -32.43 10.58 -0.10
C LEU A 151 -33.00 9.51 -1.04
N ASN A 152 -32.34 9.26 -2.13
CA ASN A 152 -32.62 8.11 -2.98
C ASN A 152 -31.95 6.87 -2.40
N ILE A 153 -32.67 6.07 -1.64
CA ILE A 153 -32.20 4.77 -1.16
C ILE A 153 -32.42 3.77 -2.30
N ILE A 154 -31.37 3.17 -2.78
CA ILE A 154 -31.44 2.05 -3.74
C ILE A 154 -31.66 0.80 -2.89
N PRO A 155 -32.76 0.06 -3.03
CA PRO A 155 -32.93 -1.22 -2.34
C PRO A 155 -31.85 -2.22 -2.84
N LEU A 156 -31.33 -2.99 -1.91
CA LEU A 156 -30.34 -4.06 -2.15
C LEU A 156 -30.94 -5.18 -2.99
#